data_6bc0f5d455a8679592753da2b9592ce3
#
_entry.id   6bc0f5d455a8679592753da2b9592ce3
#
_cell.length_a   1.000
_cell.length_b   1.000
_cell.length_c   1.000
_cell.angle_alpha   90.00
_cell.angle_beta   90.00
_cell.angle_gamma   90.00
#
_symmetry.space_group_name_H-M   'P 1'
#
loop_
_entity.id
_entity.type
_entity.pdbx_description
1 polymer ?
#
loop_
_entity_poly.entity_id
_entity_poly.type
_entity_poly.pdbx_seq_one_letter_code
_entity_poly.pdbx_strand_id
1 'polypeptide(L)'
;RGGDRSEFDACGVCQNCKRIERRLHGEVWLVEPNDKSKIDIEQVREVVRQASYTPFEGRTRVVILDQADRLTWQAQAALLKILEEPPARSMVILVSSRPDALFPTVLSRCPRLRFGRLTAAEVAELLVRDHGYSEGDASVVAATADGSLGLALRLNSDDLASARECASKSLQSSATTADSKRRLAALKELFKEFVERKSPSATRDALALMLQVMMSLLRDIGLVTNRADRKALANSDLESELTQLATDYDDGSDRVLNAFSSVDQALYALTVRNANPKIVADWLMLQL
;
A
#
# COMPACT_ATOMS: atom_id res chain seq x y z
N ARG A 1 -3.45 -21.16 -25.54
CA ARG A 1 -2.34 -21.81 -26.25
C ARG A 1 -1.47 -20.75 -26.87
N GLY A 2 -0.70 -20.06 -26.09
CA GLY A 2 0.30 -19.09 -26.53
C GLY A 2 1.45 -19.18 -25.58
N GLY A 3 2.61 -19.45 -26.10
CA GLY A 3 3.97 -19.59 -25.64
C GLY A 3 4.25 -19.53 -24.15
N ASP A 4 5.08 -20.42 -23.76
CA ASP A 4 6.00 -20.43 -22.60
C ASP A 4 5.54 -19.84 -21.24
N ARG A 5 4.28 -20.06 -20.87
CA ARG A 5 3.78 -19.88 -19.53
C ARG A 5 3.60 -21.23 -18.85
N SER A 6 3.88 -21.31 -17.56
CA SER A 6 3.70 -22.53 -16.78
C SER A 6 2.31 -23.13 -17.04
N GLU A 7 2.16 -24.44 -17.05
CA GLU A 7 0.92 -25.18 -17.29
C GLU A 7 -0.24 -24.71 -16.38
N PHE A 8 0.08 -23.98 -15.30
CA PHE A 8 -0.84 -23.49 -14.27
C PHE A 8 -1.15 -22.00 -14.34
N ASP A 9 -0.59 -21.25 -15.31
CA ASP A 9 -0.80 -19.81 -15.39
C ASP A 9 -1.87 -19.42 -16.43
N ALA A 10 -2.54 -18.28 -16.18
CA ALA A 10 -3.49 -17.70 -17.11
C ALA A 10 -2.80 -17.23 -18.39
N CYS A 11 -3.33 -17.59 -19.58
CA CYS A 11 -2.68 -17.21 -20.83
C CYS A 11 -2.76 -15.70 -21.15
N GLY A 12 -3.64 -14.93 -20.49
CA GLY A 12 -3.83 -13.48 -20.66
C GLY A 12 -4.44 -13.06 -22.01
N VAL A 13 -4.45 -13.93 -23.02
CA VAL A 13 -4.86 -13.58 -24.39
C VAL A 13 -6.19 -14.15 -24.83
N CYS A 14 -6.67 -15.24 -24.22
CA CYS A 14 -7.95 -15.85 -24.58
C CYS A 14 -9.14 -14.99 -24.13
N GLN A 15 -10.31 -15.26 -24.70
CA GLN A 15 -11.52 -14.49 -24.41
C GLN A 15 -11.90 -14.52 -22.92
N ASN A 16 -11.72 -15.66 -22.22
CA ASN A 16 -12.01 -15.76 -20.80
C ASN A 16 -11.06 -14.91 -19.97
N CYS A 17 -9.73 -14.94 -20.23
CA CYS A 17 -8.79 -14.07 -19.55
C CYS A 17 -9.16 -12.60 -19.72
N LYS A 18 -9.49 -12.17 -20.94
CA LYS A 18 -9.90 -10.78 -21.21
C LYS A 18 -11.22 -10.41 -20.50
N ARG A 19 -12.18 -11.34 -20.40
CA ARG A 19 -13.44 -11.11 -19.66
C ARG A 19 -13.18 -11.00 -18.14
N ILE A 20 -12.30 -11.85 -17.59
CA ILE A 20 -11.93 -11.81 -16.17
C ILE A 20 -11.24 -10.48 -15.86
N GLU A 21 -10.26 -10.08 -16.66
CA GLU A 21 -9.54 -8.81 -16.50
C GLU A 21 -10.48 -7.60 -16.51
N ARG A 22 -11.48 -7.63 -17.40
CA ARG A 22 -12.52 -6.59 -17.52
C ARG A 22 -13.65 -6.73 -16.50
N ARG A 23 -13.58 -7.69 -15.56
CA ARG A 23 -14.64 -8.00 -14.59
C ARG A 23 -16.00 -8.36 -15.22
N LEU A 24 -15.97 -8.93 -16.41
CA LEU A 24 -17.17 -9.30 -17.20
C LEU A 24 -17.41 -10.81 -17.26
N HIS A 25 -16.66 -11.61 -16.51
CA HIS A 25 -16.84 -13.06 -16.49
C HIS A 25 -17.92 -13.45 -15.48
N GLY A 26 -18.99 -14.12 -15.92
CA GLY A 26 -20.14 -14.43 -15.08
C GLY A 26 -19.87 -15.35 -13.89
N GLU A 27 -18.72 -16.02 -13.85
CA GLU A 27 -18.34 -16.96 -12.80
C GLU A 27 -17.17 -16.50 -11.93
N VAL A 28 -16.63 -15.30 -12.20
CA VAL A 28 -15.61 -14.67 -11.37
C VAL A 28 -16.18 -13.38 -10.82
N TRP A 29 -16.43 -13.36 -9.54
CA TRP A 29 -17.05 -12.25 -8.83
C TRP A 29 -16.04 -11.58 -7.92
N LEU A 30 -15.84 -10.29 -8.12
CA LEU A 30 -15.05 -9.45 -7.23
C LEU A 30 -15.99 -8.60 -6.38
N VAL A 31 -15.87 -8.74 -5.09
CA VAL A 31 -16.58 -7.94 -4.08
C VAL A 31 -15.61 -7.01 -3.42
N GLU A 32 -15.88 -5.71 -3.55
CA GLU A 32 -15.08 -4.62 -2.99
C GLU A 32 -15.89 -3.88 -1.92
N PRO A 33 -15.22 -3.16 -1.00
CA PRO A 33 -15.90 -2.30 -0.05
C PRO A 33 -16.83 -1.29 -0.76
N ASN A 34 -18.00 -1.08 -0.18
CA ASN A 34 -18.97 -0.10 -0.67
C ASN A 34 -18.52 1.36 -0.41
N ASP A 35 -19.35 2.35 -0.76
CA ASP A 35 -19.07 3.79 -0.58
C ASP A 35 -18.77 4.18 0.89
N LYS A 36 -19.19 3.35 1.85
CA LYS A 36 -18.87 3.50 3.27
C LYS A 36 -17.56 2.82 3.67
N SER A 37 -16.76 2.37 2.69
CA SER A 37 -15.50 1.65 2.88
C SER A 37 -15.65 0.38 3.73
N LYS A 38 -16.77 -0.34 3.59
CA LYS A 38 -17.07 -1.59 4.31
C LYS A 38 -17.69 -2.60 3.35
N ILE A 39 -17.49 -3.87 3.65
CA ILE A 39 -18.24 -4.97 3.03
C ILE A 39 -19.35 -5.36 4.03
N ASP A 40 -20.58 -5.11 3.65
CA ASP A 40 -21.73 -5.34 4.52
C ASP A 40 -22.37 -6.73 4.35
N ILE A 41 -23.34 -7.02 5.21
CA ILE A 41 -24.01 -8.33 5.22
C ILE A 41 -24.77 -8.59 3.92
N GLU A 42 -25.30 -7.56 3.27
CA GLU A 42 -26.11 -7.74 2.04
C GLU A 42 -25.19 -8.15 0.87
N GLN A 43 -24.00 -7.58 0.77
CA GLN A 43 -23.00 -8.00 -0.21
C GLN A 43 -22.60 -9.48 0.02
N VAL A 44 -22.41 -9.90 1.28
CA VAL A 44 -22.07 -11.30 1.60
C VAL A 44 -23.25 -12.25 1.35
N ARG A 45 -24.48 -11.85 1.65
CA ARG A 45 -25.66 -12.64 1.30
C ARG A 45 -25.77 -12.89 -0.21
N GLU A 46 -25.46 -11.87 -1.00
CA GLU A 46 -25.41 -12.01 -2.46
C GLU A 46 -24.31 -13.00 -2.89
N VAL A 47 -23.12 -12.91 -2.28
CA VAL A 47 -22.02 -13.88 -2.49
C VAL A 47 -22.50 -15.32 -2.20
N VAL A 48 -23.14 -15.56 -1.05
CA VAL A 48 -23.64 -16.88 -0.69
C VAL A 48 -24.68 -17.38 -1.69
N ARG A 49 -25.59 -16.51 -2.12
CA ARG A 49 -26.59 -16.83 -3.13
C ARG A 49 -25.94 -17.21 -4.47
N GLN A 50 -25.01 -16.40 -4.94
CA GLN A 50 -24.35 -16.61 -6.24
C GLN A 50 -23.45 -17.84 -6.23
N ALA A 51 -22.73 -18.08 -5.17
CA ALA A 51 -21.88 -19.26 -5.01
C ALA A 51 -22.69 -20.59 -5.03
N SER A 52 -23.96 -20.53 -4.67
CA SER A 52 -24.84 -21.73 -4.65
C SER A 52 -25.30 -22.18 -6.04
N TYR A 53 -25.17 -21.33 -7.08
CA TYR A 53 -25.52 -21.72 -8.44
C TYR A 53 -24.40 -22.55 -9.09
N THR A 54 -24.78 -23.55 -9.87
CA THR A 54 -23.83 -24.32 -10.69
C THR A 54 -23.18 -23.42 -11.76
N PRO A 55 -21.87 -23.55 -11.99
CA PRO A 55 -21.20 -22.82 -13.07
C PRO A 55 -21.81 -23.15 -14.43
N PHE A 56 -21.98 -22.15 -15.29
CA PHE A 56 -22.55 -22.30 -16.63
C PHE A 56 -21.47 -22.52 -17.70
N GLU A 57 -20.40 -21.72 -17.67
CA GLU A 57 -19.32 -21.78 -18.67
C GLU A 57 -18.05 -22.47 -18.14
N GLY A 58 -17.75 -22.31 -16.87
CA GLY A 58 -16.53 -22.76 -16.21
C GLY A 58 -16.67 -24.06 -15.44
N ARG A 59 -15.55 -24.53 -14.90
CA ARG A 59 -15.53 -25.68 -14.00
C ARG A 59 -15.85 -25.31 -12.58
N THR A 60 -15.54 -24.07 -12.20
CA THR A 60 -15.60 -23.56 -10.81
C THR A 60 -16.05 -22.12 -10.83
N ARG A 61 -16.93 -21.77 -9.92
CA ARG A 61 -17.30 -20.39 -9.63
C ARG A 61 -16.34 -19.82 -8.58
N VAL A 62 -15.79 -18.64 -8.83
CA VAL A 62 -14.82 -18.00 -7.96
C VAL A 62 -15.39 -16.69 -7.43
N VAL A 63 -15.40 -16.54 -6.12
CA VAL A 63 -15.74 -15.27 -5.47
C VAL A 63 -14.50 -14.76 -4.75
N ILE A 64 -14.13 -13.52 -5.05
CA ILE A 64 -12.99 -12.84 -4.45
C ILE A 64 -13.54 -11.69 -3.61
N LEU A 65 -13.32 -11.73 -2.29
CA LEU A 65 -13.60 -10.59 -1.42
C LEU A 65 -12.30 -9.82 -1.21
N ASP A 66 -12.18 -8.69 -1.90
CA ASP A 66 -11.02 -7.81 -1.77
C ASP A 66 -11.16 -6.93 -0.51
N GLN A 67 -10.06 -6.65 0.15
CA GLN A 67 -10.03 -5.97 1.44
C GLN A 67 -10.97 -6.63 2.47
N ALA A 68 -10.88 -7.93 2.64
CA ALA A 68 -11.74 -8.69 3.55
C ALA A 68 -11.67 -8.21 5.02
N ASP A 69 -10.62 -7.51 5.41
CA ASP A 69 -10.53 -6.80 6.70
C ASP A 69 -11.57 -5.65 6.86
N ARG A 70 -12.28 -5.28 5.78
CA ARG A 70 -13.40 -4.33 5.81
C ARG A 70 -14.77 -4.98 6.01
N LEU A 71 -14.83 -6.32 6.13
CA LEU A 71 -16.07 -7.02 6.45
C LEU A 71 -16.64 -6.57 7.80
N THR A 72 -17.91 -6.17 7.82
CA THR A 72 -18.60 -5.91 9.08
C THR A 72 -18.71 -7.21 9.88
N TRP A 73 -18.93 -7.13 11.21
CA TRP A 73 -19.05 -8.30 12.04
C TRP A 73 -20.23 -9.21 11.61
N GLN A 74 -21.36 -8.61 11.17
CA GLN A 74 -22.49 -9.36 10.63
C GLN A 74 -22.14 -10.06 9.31
N ALA A 75 -21.37 -9.40 8.44
CA ALA A 75 -20.90 -9.97 7.18
C ALA A 75 -19.97 -11.16 7.42
N GLN A 76 -19.04 -11.06 8.40
CA GLN A 76 -18.18 -12.17 8.77
C GLN A 76 -18.98 -13.37 9.31
N ALA A 77 -19.99 -13.12 10.15
CA ALA A 77 -20.86 -14.18 10.65
C ALA A 77 -21.67 -14.87 9.54
N ALA A 78 -22.18 -14.09 8.57
CA ALA A 78 -22.91 -14.63 7.42
C ALA A 78 -22.02 -15.48 6.49
N LEU A 79 -20.72 -15.16 6.42
CA LEU A 79 -19.75 -15.88 5.60
C LEU A 79 -19.43 -17.28 6.15
N LEU A 80 -19.56 -17.51 7.46
CA LEU A 80 -19.21 -18.78 8.10
C LEU A 80 -19.91 -19.97 7.47
N LYS A 81 -21.18 -19.82 7.10
CA LYS A 81 -21.96 -20.92 6.52
C LYS A 81 -21.34 -21.44 5.22
N ILE A 82 -20.93 -20.56 4.33
CA ILE A 82 -20.34 -20.95 3.05
C ILE A 82 -18.89 -21.45 3.20
N LEU A 83 -18.19 -21.03 4.26
CA LEU A 83 -16.84 -21.50 4.55
C LEU A 83 -16.86 -22.89 5.21
N GLU A 84 -17.91 -23.24 5.95
CA GLU A 84 -18.10 -24.57 6.56
C GLU A 84 -18.54 -25.61 5.52
N GLU A 85 -19.51 -25.25 4.70
CA GLU A 85 -20.09 -26.13 3.69
C GLU A 85 -20.06 -25.44 2.31
N PRO A 86 -18.86 -25.34 1.69
CA PRO A 86 -18.75 -24.68 0.40
C PRO A 86 -19.54 -25.44 -0.67
N PRO A 87 -20.35 -24.76 -1.49
CA PRO A 87 -21.07 -25.40 -2.57
C PRO A 87 -20.12 -26.11 -3.54
N ALA A 88 -20.55 -27.23 -4.08
CA ALA A 88 -19.75 -27.98 -5.05
C ALA A 88 -19.34 -27.07 -6.21
N ARG A 89 -18.07 -27.11 -6.60
CA ARG A 89 -17.50 -26.29 -7.67
C ARG A 89 -17.54 -24.78 -7.39
N SER A 90 -17.45 -24.37 -6.14
CA SER A 90 -17.24 -22.96 -5.76
C SER A 90 -15.91 -22.79 -5.01
N MET A 91 -15.32 -21.61 -5.12
CA MET A 91 -14.12 -21.19 -4.41
C MET A 91 -14.32 -19.78 -3.89
N VAL A 92 -14.01 -19.57 -2.61
CA VAL A 92 -14.04 -18.24 -1.98
C VAL A 92 -12.61 -17.85 -1.63
N ILE A 93 -12.18 -16.70 -2.10
CA ILE A 93 -10.85 -16.13 -1.85
C ILE A 93 -11.04 -14.85 -1.04
N LEU A 94 -10.40 -14.79 0.14
CA LEU A 94 -10.36 -13.61 0.99
C LEU A 94 -8.99 -12.95 0.83
N VAL A 95 -8.95 -11.73 0.31
CA VAL A 95 -7.74 -10.92 0.20
C VAL A 95 -7.74 -9.91 1.34
N SER A 96 -6.69 -9.91 2.15
CA SER A 96 -6.60 -9.01 3.30
C SER A 96 -5.16 -8.61 3.59
N SER A 97 -4.94 -7.32 3.87
CA SER A 97 -3.68 -6.80 4.40
C SER A 97 -3.57 -6.97 5.93
N ARG A 98 -4.70 -7.16 6.61
CA ARG A 98 -4.80 -7.28 8.06
C ARG A 98 -5.67 -8.50 8.44
N PRO A 99 -5.15 -9.71 8.30
CA PRO A 99 -5.91 -10.92 8.61
C PRO A 99 -6.42 -10.96 10.06
N ASP A 100 -5.73 -10.29 10.98
CA ASP A 100 -6.13 -10.25 12.40
C ASP A 100 -7.42 -9.44 12.66
N ALA A 101 -7.92 -8.68 11.67
CA ALA A 101 -9.25 -8.06 11.72
C ALA A 101 -10.39 -9.05 11.44
N LEU A 102 -10.07 -10.24 10.93
CA LEU A 102 -11.03 -11.31 10.69
C LEU A 102 -11.21 -12.18 11.94
N PHE A 103 -12.42 -12.69 12.12
CA PHE A 103 -12.70 -13.59 13.23
C PHE A 103 -11.83 -14.84 13.21
N PRO A 104 -11.37 -15.34 14.36
CA PRO A 104 -10.64 -16.61 14.43
C PRO A 104 -11.41 -17.78 13.79
N THR A 105 -12.75 -17.75 13.86
CA THR A 105 -13.65 -18.74 13.23
C THR A 105 -13.64 -18.69 11.71
N VAL A 106 -13.44 -17.52 11.09
CA VAL A 106 -13.22 -17.38 9.64
C VAL A 106 -11.83 -17.89 9.28
N LEU A 107 -10.82 -17.44 10.01
CA LEU A 107 -9.42 -17.78 9.76
C LEU A 107 -9.14 -19.28 9.87
N SER A 108 -9.80 -19.98 10.80
CA SER A 108 -9.62 -21.44 10.99
C SER A 108 -10.15 -22.28 9.82
N ARG A 109 -11.02 -21.69 8.97
CA ARG A 109 -11.62 -22.35 7.80
C ARG A 109 -10.99 -21.95 6.47
N CYS A 110 -10.04 -21.05 6.50
CA CYS A 110 -9.35 -20.56 5.30
C CYS A 110 -7.86 -20.93 5.35
N PRO A 111 -7.36 -21.77 4.42
CA PRO A 111 -5.93 -21.93 4.25
C PRO A 111 -5.27 -20.60 3.95
N ARG A 112 -4.19 -20.27 4.66
CA ARG A 112 -3.50 -18.99 4.50
C ARG A 112 -2.38 -19.11 3.48
N LEU A 113 -2.42 -18.25 2.47
CA LEU A 113 -1.31 -18.00 1.57
C LEU A 113 -0.73 -16.61 1.87
N ARG A 114 0.54 -16.55 2.27
CA ARG A 114 1.20 -15.28 2.59
C ARG A 114 2.01 -14.81 1.39
N PHE A 115 1.78 -13.57 1.01
CA PHE A 115 2.60 -12.86 0.03
C PHE A 115 3.54 -11.92 0.78
N GLY A 116 4.85 -12.11 0.59
CA GLY A 116 5.87 -11.21 1.11
C GLY A 116 5.96 -9.93 0.28
N ARG A 117 6.64 -8.93 0.83
CA ARG A 117 7.04 -7.76 0.05
C ARG A 117 8.19 -8.15 -0.88
N LEU A 118 8.17 -7.61 -2.08
CA LEU A 118 9.32 -7.70 -2.98
C LEU A 118 10.46 -6.83 -2.44
N THR A 119 11.68 -7.17 -2.77
CA THR A 119 12.82 -6.28 -2.54
C THR A 119 12.77 -5.11 -3.51
N ALA A 120 13.41 -3.98 -3.17
CA ALA A 120 13.49 -2.84 -4.08
C ALA A 120 14.15 -3.23 -5.42
N ALA A 121 15.14 -4.13 -5.38
CA ALA A 121 15.80 -4.65 -6.58
C ALA A 121 14.84 -5.44 -7.48
N GLU A 122 14.03 -6.34 -6.91
CA GLU A 122 13.02 -7.10 -7.66
C GLU A 122 11.95 -6.18 -8.27
N VAL A 123 11.49 -5.16 -7.53
CA VAL A 123 10.54 -4.18 -8.06
C VAL A 123 11.16 -3.39 -9.21
N ALA A 124 12.40 -2.92 -9.06
CA ALA A 124 13.11 -2.18 -10.11
C ALA A 124 13.31 -3.05 -11.36
N GLU A 125 13.72 -4.32 -11.21
CA GLU A 125 13.85 -5.26 -12.32
C GLU A 125 12.53 -5.45 -13.08
N LEU A 126 11.43 -5.63 -12.36
CA LEU A 126 10.10 -5.78 -12.95
C LEU A 126 9.66 -4.51 -13.71
N LEU A 127 9.92 -3.33 -13.16
CA LEU A 127 9.61 -2.05 -13.80
C LEU A 127 10.36 -1.86 -15.11
N VAL A 128 11.66 -2.19 -15.16
CA VAL A 128 12.48 -2.11 -16.37
C VAL A 128 12.03 -3.14 -17.39
N ARG A 129 11.92 -4.41 -16.97
CA ARG A 129 11.66 -5.53 -17.86
C ARG A 129 10.26 -5.51 -18.48
N ASP A 130 9.23 -5.24 -17.67
CA ASP A 130 7.84 -5.45 -18.05
C ASP A 130 7.09 -4.12 -18.35
N HIS A 131 7.61 -2.99 -17.85
CA HIS A 131 6.93 -1.69 -17.92
C HIS A 131 7.75 -0.57 -18.59
N GLY A 132 8.96 -0.86 -19.05
CA GLY A 132 9.78 0.05 -19.87
C GLY A 132 10.34 1.27 -19.12
N TYR A 133 10.47 1.20 -17.80
CA TYR A 133 11.13 2.24 -17.00
C TYR A 133 12.62 2.29 -17.31
N SER A 134 13.24 3.47 -17.21
CA SER A 134 14.70 3.57 -17.15
C SER A 134 15.22 2.97 -15.84
N GLU A 135 16.47 2.49 -15.81
CA GLU A 135 17.07 1.92 -14.58
C GLU A 135 17.07 2.94 -13.43
N GLY A 136 17.34 4.21 -13.72
CA GLY A 136 17.33 5.29 -12.73
C GLY A 136 15.95 5.51 -12.15
N ASP A 137 14.91 5.70 -12.99
CA ASP A 137 13.54 5.91 -12.55
C ASP A 137 13.00 4.69 -11.81
N ALA A 138 13.29 3.48 -12.30
CA ALA A 138 12.88 2.24 -11.66
C ALA A 138 13.44 2.10 -10.25
N SER A 139 14.71 2.46 -10.03
CA SER A 139 15.36 2.42 -8.72
C SER A 139 14.67 3.36 -7.73
N VAL A 140 14.41 4.60 -8.14
CA VAL A 140 13.76 5.63 -7.30
C VAL A 140 12.33 5.24 -6.95
N VAL A 141 11.56 4.77 -7.94
CA VAL A 141 10.18 4.32 -7.74
C VAL A 141 10.13 3.10 -6.84
N ALA A 142 11.00 2.11 -7.06
CA ALA A 142 11.07 0.89 -6.27
C ALA A 142 11.42 1.16 -4.79
N ALA A 143 12.31 2.13 -4.53
CA ALA A 143 12.67 2.54 -3.18
C ALA A 143 11.46 3.06 -2.39
N THR A 144 10.57 3.81 -3.06
CA THR A 144 9.37 4.41 -2.43
C THR A 144 8.21 3.41 -2.33
N ALA A 145 8.16 2.43 -3.21
CA ALA A 145 7.04 1.50 -3.32
C ALA A 145 6.97 0.45 -2.20
N ASP A 146 7.95 0.39 -1.31
CA ASP A 146 8.02 -0.49 -0.13
C ASP A 146 7.67 -1.96 -0.48
N GLY A 147 8.20 -2.43 -1.61
CA GLY A 147 8.01 -3.79 -2.10
C GLY A 147 6.65 -4.06 -2.75
N SER A 148 5.87 -3.03 -3.09
CA SER A 148 4.59 -3.15 -3.79
C SER A 148 4.71 -2.71 -5.25
N LEU A 149 4.73 -3.67 -6.18
CA LEU A 149 4.73 -3.34 -7.62
C LEU A 149 3.47 -2.55 -8.02
N GLY A 150 2.30 -2.88 -7.44
CA GLY A 150 1.07 -2.15 -7.72
C GLY A 150 1.09 -0.69 -7.24
N LEU A 151 1.83 -0.38 -6.17
CA LEU A 151 2.09 1.00 -5.76
C LEU A 151 3.08 1.64 -6.73
N ALA A 152 4.18 0.98 -7.07
CA ALA A 152 5.19 1.46 -8.00
C ALA A 152 4.59 1.92 -9.34
N LEU A 153 3.69 1.12 -9.91
CA LEU A 153 3.04 1.43 -11.19
C LEU A 153 2.05 2.61 -11.13
N ARG A 154 1.64 3.04 -9.94
CA ARG A 154 0.76 4.21 -9.75
C ARG A 154 1.53 5.50 -9.50
N LEU A 155 2.83 5.40 -9.22
CA LEU A 155 3.67 6.57 -8.97
C LEU A 155 4.01 7.25 -10.29
N ASN A 156 3.71 8.54 -10.36
CA ASN A 156 4.18 9.41 -11.44
C ASN A 156 5.55 9.99 -11.06
N SER A 157 6.47 10.04 -12.00
CA SER A 157 7.84 10.55 -11.78
C SER A 157 7.87 11.98 -11.21
N ASP A 158 7.04 12.88 -11.75
CA ASP A 158 6.99 14.28 -11.32
C ASP A 158 6.41 14.44 -9.90
N ASP A 159 5.35 13.70 -9.60
CA ASP A 159 4.75 13.69 -8.27
C ASP A 159 5.72 13.08 -7.24
N LEU A 160 6.47 12.04 -7.64
CA LEU A 160 7.47 11.41 -6.78
C LEU A 160 8.66 12.34 -6.50
N ALA A 161 9.17 13.02 -7.52
CA ALA A 161 10.26 14.00 -7.35
C ALA A 161 9.85 15.13 -6.39
N SER A 162 8.64 15.68 -6.59
CA SER A 162 8.09 16.73 -5.72
C SER A 162 7.89 16.23 -4.28
N ALA A 163 7.41 14.99 -4.12
CA ALA A 163 7.23 14.38 -2.80
C ALA A 163 8.57 14.12 -2.09
N ARG A 164 9.61 13.69 -2.83
CA ARG A 164 10.97 13.47 -2.29
C ARG A 164 11.59 14.78 -1.83
N GLU A 165 11.49 15.83 -2.62
CA GLU A 165 12.01 17.15 -2.26
C GLU A 165 11.32 17.68 -0.99
N CYS A 166 9.99 17.62 -0.94
CA CYS A 166 9.23 18.06 0.23
C CYS A 166 9.56 17.22 1.48
N ALA A 167 9.66 15.89 1.34
CA ALA A 167 9.99 14.98 2.44
C ALA A 167 11.40 15.24 2.98
N SER A 168 12.42 15.35 2.11
CA SER A 168 13.81 15.61 2.50
C SER A 168 13.93 16.95 3.26
N LYS A 169 13.36 18.04 2.70
CA LYS A 169 13.33 19.35 3.35
C LYS A 169 12.61 19.34 4.70
N SER A 170 11.51 18.59 4.80
CA SER A 170 10.75 18.47 6.05
C SER A 170 11.56 17.75 7.13
N LEU A 171 12.23 16.66 6.79
CA LEU A 171 13.10 15.93 7.69
C LEU A 171 14.32 16.77 8.11
N GLN A 172 14.94 17.49 7.18
CA GLN A 172 16.06 18.38 7.49
C GLN A 172 15.64 19.52 8.42
N SER A 173 14.49 20.17 8.16
CA SER A 173 13.94 21.22 9.04
C SER A 173 13.64 20.67 10.44
N SER A 174 13.10 19.46 10.52
CA SER A 174 12.83 18.76 11.79
C SER A 174 14.12 18.46 12.56
N ALA A 175 15.19 18.03 11.88
CA ALA A 175 16.46 17.67 12.49
C ALA A 175 17.23 18.89 13.00
N THR A 176 17.32 19.96 12.19
CA THR A 176 18.24 21.08 12.43
C THR A 176 17.63 22.24 13.22
N THR A 177 16.30 22.38 13.25
CA THR A 177 15.64 23.53 13.88
C THR A 177 15.30 23.25 15.35
N ALA A 178 16.07 23.77 16.29
CA ALA A 178 15.84 23.62 17.74
C ALA A 178 14.58 24.38 18.24
N ASP A 179 14.24 25.52 17.62
CA ASP A 179 13.05 26.31 17.98
C ASP A 179 11.79 25.69 17.39
N SER A 180 10.95 25.13 18.25
CA SER A 180 9.69 24.47 17.86
C SER A 180 8.73 25.40 17.09
N LYS A 181 8.72 26.72 17.36
CA LYS A 181 7.86 27.66 16.63
C LYS A 181 8.35 27.90 15.20
N ARG A 182 9.67 28.05 15.02
CA ARG A 182 10.29 28.21 13.70
C ARG A 182 10.18 26.92 12.90
N ARG A 183 10.41 25.77 13.52
CA ARG A 183 10.22 24.46 12.91
C ARG A 183 8.79 24.26 12.40
N LEU A 184 7.81 24.51 13.24
CA LEU A 184 6.40 24.39 12.88
C LEU A 184 6.01 25.35 11.72
N ALA A 185 6.54 26.58 11.72
CA ALA A 185 6.29 27.52 10.63
C ALA A 185 6.90 27.05 9.29
N ALA A 186 8.14 26.55 9.31
CA ALA A 186 8.80 26.03 8.13
C ALA A 186 8.08 24.79 7.57
N LEU A 187 7.70 23.84 8.43
CA LEU A 187 6.93 22.67 8.03
C LEU A 187 5.56 23.04 7.45
N LYS A 188 4.85 23.99 8.06
CA LYS A 188 3.57 24.47 7.53
C LYS A 188 3.69 25.06 6.13
N GLU A 189 4.73 25.82 5.85
CA GLU A 189 4.94 26.41 4.52
C GLU A 189 5.22 25.33 3.47
N LEU A 190 6.11 24.36 3.79
CA LEU A 190 6.41 23.24 2.92
C LEU A 190 5.18 22.38 2.60
N PHE A 191 4.39 22.04 3.61
CA PHE A 191 3.16 21.27 3.43
C PHE A 191 2.10 22.04 2.64
N LYS A 192 1.97 23.35 2.90
CA LYS A 192 1.04 24.21 2.17
C LYS A 192 1.39 24.28 0.69
N GLU A 193 2.65 24.51 0.35
CA GLU A 193 3.11 24.54 -1.03
C GLU A 193 2.87 23.21 -1.76
N PHE A 194 3.06 22.08 -1.08
CA PHE A 194 2.88 20.74 -1.64
C PHE A 194 1.40 20.34 -1.80
N VAL A 195 0.55 20.73 -0.85
CA VAL A 195 -0.84 20.24 -0.72
C VAL A 195 -1.86 21.18 -1.37
N GLU A 196 -1.72 22.49 -1.26
CA GLU A 196 -2.76 23.45 -1.70
C GLU A 196 -2.91 23.58 -3.23
N ARG A 197 -1.96 23.07 -4.01
CA ARG A 197 -2.01 23.09 -5.49
C ARG A 197 -2.89 21.99 -6.09
N LYS A 198 -3.51 21.11 -5.28
CA LYS A 198 -4.19 19.89 -5.74
C LYS A 198 -5.67 19.87 -5.34
N SER A 199 -6.49 19.14 -6.10
CA SER A 199 -7.89 18.88 -5.72
C SER A 199 -7.95 18.07 -4.41
N PRO A 200 -9.09 18.04 -3.68
CA PRO A 200 -9.19 17.35 -2.38
C PRO A 200 -8.82 15.86 -2.40
N SER A 201 -9.16 15.13 -3.48
CA SER A 201 -8.75 13.73 -3.66
C SER A 201 -7.24 13.63 -3.95
N ALA A 202 -6.74 14.46 -4.88
CA ALA A 202 -5.32 14.53 -5.19
C ALA A 202 -4.45 15.00 -4.00
N THR A 203 -5.00 15.80 -3.10
CA THR A 203 -4.37 16.20 -1.83
C THR A 203 -4.12 15.00 -0.92
N ARG A 204 -5.08 14.09 -0.79
CA ARG A 204 -4.94 12.87 0.02
C ARG A 204 -3.85 11.95 -0.55
N ASP A 205 -3.90 11.71 -1.85
CA ASP A 205 -2.96 10.82 -2.52
C ASP A 205 -1.53 11.41 -2.50
N ALA A 206 -1.40 12.71 -2.71
CA ALA A 206 -0.12 13.39 -2.61
C ALA A 206 0.47 13.33 -1.18
N LEU A 207 -0.36 13.58 -0.15
CA LEU A 207 0.09 13.46 1.24
C LEU A 207 0.48 12.03 1.58
N ALA A 208 -0.29 11.03 1.13
CA ALA A 208 0.05 9.63 1.33
C ALA A 208 1.39 9.28 0.68
N LEU A 209 1.63 9.73 -0.56
CA LEU A 209 2.91 9.55 -1.25
C LEU A 209 4.06 10.19 -0.48
N MET A 210 3.90 11.43 -0.04
CA MET A 210 4.94 12.12 0.73
C MET A 210 5.27 11.38 2.04
N LEU A 211 4.25 10.90 2.77
CA LEU A 211 4.45 10.12 3.98
C LEU A 211 5.17 8.79 3.71
N GLN A 212 4.88 8.12 2.60
CA GLN A 212 5.58 6.92 2.16
C GLN A 212 7.06 7.20 1.85
N VAL A 213 7.33 8.30 1.16
CA VAL A 213 8.71 8.76 0.91
C VAL A 213 9.43 9.05 2.22
N MET A 214 8.80 9.79 3.16
CA MET A 214 9.38 10.07 4.48
C MET A 214 9.72 8.78 5.23
N MET A 215 8.86 7.78 5.21
CA MET A 215 9.14 6.48 5.84
C MET A 215 10.35 5.79 5.19
N SER A 216 10.46 5.82 3.86
CA SER A 216 11.60 5.25 3.14
C SER A 216 12.91 5.96 3.52
N LEU A 217 12.92 7.30 3.56
CA LEU A 217 14.09 8.08 3.97
C LEU A 217 14.45 7.84 5.44
N LEU A 218 13.49 7.85 6.36
CA LEU A 218 13.72 7.59 7.79
C LEU A 218 14.28 6.19 8.05
N ARG A 219 13.81 5.18 7.29
CA ARG A 219 14.39 3.83 7.34
C ARG A 219 15.86 3.85 6.93
N ASP A 220 16.18 4.50 5.83
CA ASP A 220 17.54 4.58 5.33
C ASP A 220 18.44 5.41 6.27
N ILE A 221 17.94 6.51 6.88
CA ILE A 221 18.63 7.24 7.95
C ILE A 221 18.92 6.30 9.12
N GLY A 222 17.95 5.50 9.54
CA GLY A 222 18.15 4.50 10.60
C GLY A 222 19.21 3.44 10.25
N LEU A 223 19.28 3.01 8.99
CA LEU A 223 20.33 2.09 8.52
C LEU A 223 21.72 2.74 8.57
N VAL A 224 21.83 4.00 8.12
CA VAL A 224 23.09 4.77 8.17
C VAL A 224 23.54 5.00 9.63
N THR A 225 22.64 5.43 10.50
CA THR A 225 22.91 5.65 11.93
C THR A 225 23.42 4.38 12.61
N ASN A 226 22.84 3.22 12.28
CA ASN A 226 23.26 1.92 12.81
C ASN A 226 24.42 1.26 12.03
N ARG A 227 25.07 1.97 11.12
CA ARG A 227 26.21 1.48 10.31
C ARG A 227 25.91 0.18 9.55
N ALA A 228 24.69 0.02 9.09
CA ALA A 228 24.30 -1.12 8.27
C ALA A 228 24.98 -1.08 6.90
N ASP A 229 24.95 -2.21 6.18
CA ASP A 229 25.52 -2.28 4.81
C ASP A 229 24.81 -1.26 3.91
N ARG A 230 25.60 -0.40 3.27
CA ARG A 230 25.12 0.61 2.31
C ARG A 230 24.35 0.04 1.13
N LYS A 231 24.58 -1.23 0.80
CA LYS A 231 23.79 -1.95 -0.21
C LYS A 231 22.33 -2.17 0.20
N ALA A 232 22.01 -2.03 1.47
CA ALA A 232 20.65 -2.13 1.98
C ALA A 232 19.84 -0.83 1.82
N LEU A 233 20.49 0.28 1.44
CA LEU A 233 19.83 1.55 1.21
C LEU A 233 18.92 1.47 -0.02
N ALA A 234 17.68 1.86 0.15
CA ALA A 234 16.74 1.95 -0.95
C ALA A 234 16.92 3.25 -1.76
N ASN A 235 17.31 4.34 -1.08
CA ASN A 235 17.57 5.64 -1.71
C ASN A 235 19.08 5.88 -1.83
N SER A 236 19.78 4.99 -2.54
CA SER A 236 21.24 5.07 -2.71
C SER A 236 21.70 6.32 -3.49
N ASP A 237 20.83 6.88 -4.31
CA ASP A 237 21.04 8.15 -5.02
C ASP A 237 21.12 9.37 -4.07
N LEU A 238 20.57 9.27 -2.86
CA LEU A 238 20.59 10.29 -1.82
C LEU A 238 21.57 9.97 -0.67
N GLU A 239 22.54 9.08 -0.87
CA GLU A 239 23.44 8.60 0.20
C GLU A 239 24.14 9.75 0.95
N SER A 240 24.60 10.79 0.26
CA SER A 240 25.23 11.95 0.89
C SER A 240 24.28 12.73 1.79
N GLU A 241 23.05 12.97 1.32
CA GLU A 241 22.01 13.67 2.09
C GLU A 241 21.55 12.84 3.28
N LEU A 242 21.38 11.53 3.12
CA LEU A 242 21.03 10.61 4.19
C LEU A 242 22.10 10.56 5.28
N THR A 243 23.38 10.60 4.90
CA THR A 243 24.49 10.65 5.84
C THR A 243 24.49 11.95 6.65
N GLN A 244 24.22 13.08 5.99
CA GLN A 244 24.09 14.38 6.67
C GLN A 244 22.90 14.37 7.62
N LEU A 245 21.72 13.92 7.17
CA LEU A 245 20.53 13.80 8.01
C LEU A 245 20.76 12.86 9.19
N ALA A 246 21.47 11.73 9.00
CA ALA A 246 21.82 10.83 10.09
C ALA A 246 22.66 11.53 11.16
N THR A 247 23.58 12.43 10.74
CA THR A 247 24.38 13.24 11.69
C THR A 247 23.52 14.31 12.38
N ASP A 248 22.59 14.94 11.67
CA ASP A 248 21.68 15.96 12.23
C ASP A 248 20.66 15.36 13.23
N TYR A 249 20.35 14.06 13.10
CA TYR A 249 19.51 13.29 14.03
C TYR A 249 20.31 12.64 15.19
N ASP A 250 21.63 12.89 15.30
CA ASP A 250 22.59 12.15 16.16
C ASP A 250 22.37 12.29 17.70
N ASP A 251 21.29 12.93 18.14
CA ASP A 251 20.84 12.90 19.54
C ASP A 251 20.21 11.54 19.97
N GLY A 252 20.47 10.47 19.18
CA GLY A 252 20.09 9.09 19.49
C GLY A 252 19.12 8.46 18.49
N SER A 253 19.26 7.15 18.30
CA SER A 253 18.39 6.31 17.49
C SER A 253 16.89 6.46 17.80
N ASP A 254 16.55 6.90 19.02
CA ASP A 254 15.19 7.08 19.48
C ASP A 254 14.45 8.21 18.71
N ARG A 255 15.16 9.25 18.30
CA ARG A 255 14.55 10.37 17.57
C ARG A 255 14.09 9.95 16.16
N VAL A 256 14.93 9.17 15.47
CA VAL A 256 14.57 8.60 14.14
C VAL A 256 13.41 7.62 14.27
N LEU A 257 13.41 6.76 15.30
CA LEU A 257 12.33 5.81 15.55
C LEU A 257 11.02 6.52 15.90
N ASN A 258 11.07 7.58 16.70
CA ASN A 258 9.89 8.38 17.03
C ASN A 258 9.32 9.10 15.80
N ALA A 259 10.16 9.67 14.95
CA ALA A 259 9.76 10.28 13.69
C ALA A 259 9.12 9.23 12.76
N PHE A 260 9.75 8.05 12.62
CA PHE A 260 9.20 6.95 11.83
C PHE A 260 7.83 6.51 12.35
N SER A 261 7.69 6.31 13.67
CA SER A 261 6.40 5.94 14.30
C SER A 261 5.32 6.99 14.06
N SER A 262 5.67 8.28 14.14
CA SER A 262 4.73 9.39 13.89
C SER A 262 4.26 9.43 12.45
N VAL A 263 5.19 9.25 11.49
CA VAL A 263 4.84 9.18 10.06
C VAL A 263 3.98 7.96 9.74
N ASP A 264 4.28 6.79 10.33
CA ASP A 264 3.49 5.57 10.15
C ASP A 264 2.06 5.75 10.69
N GLN A 265 1.91 6.34 11.87
CA GLN A 265 0.60 6.67 12.44
C GLN A 265 -0.19 7.66 11.56
N ALA A 266 0.48 8.67 11.00
CA ALA A 266 -0.14 9.62 10.07
C ALA A 266 -0.63 8.92 8.80
N LEU A 267 0.20 8.06 8.21
CA LEU A 267 -0.15 7.29 7.02
C LEU A 267 -1.32 6.33 7.31
N TYR A 268 -1.31 5.65 8.44
CA TYR A 268 -2.39 4.79 8.88
C TYR A 268 -3.71 5.57 9.08
N ALA A 269 -3.65 6.72 9.74
CA ALA A 269 -4.82 7.57 9.94
C ALA A 269 -5.40 8.05 8.60
N LEU A 270 -4.54 8.43 7.66
CA LEU A 270 -4.93 8.91 6.35
C LEU A 270 -5.55 7.81 5.47
N THR A 271 -4.92 6.64 5.41
CA THR A 271 -5.27 5.57 4.45
C THR A 271 -6.31 4.60 4.99
N VAL A 272 -6.25 4.27 6.28
CA VAL A 272 -7.11 3.26 6.91
C VAL A 272 -8.30 3.88 7.62
N ARG A 273 -8.06 4.95 8.39
CA ARG A 273 -9.12 5.63 9.17
C ARG A 273 -9.84 6.71 8.37
N ASN A 274 -9.41 6.98 7.14
CA ASN A 274 -9.96 8.02 6.26
C ASN A 274 -9.98 9.40 6.92
N ALA A 275 -8.97 9.71 7.76
CA ALA A 275 -8.87 10.97 8.45
C ALA A 275 -8.70 12.16 7.49
N ASN A 276 -9.06 13.35 7.92
CA ASN A 276 -8.89 14.55 7.10
C ASN A 276 -7.42 14.85 6.85
N PRO A 277 -6.96 14.98 5.59
CA PRO A 277 -5.54 15.19 5.25
C PRO A 277 -4.92 16.39 5.97
N LYS A 278 -5.65 17.50 6.10
CA LYS A 278 -5.17 18.71 6.76
C LYS A 278 -4.90 18.45 8.25
N ILE A 279 -5.84 17.76 8.93
CA ILE A 279 -5.67 17.42 10.36
C ILE A 279 -4.49 16.49 10.56
N VAL A 280 -4.32 15.50 9.66
CA VAL A 280 -3.19 14.57 9.71
C VAL A 280 -1.86 15.33 9.52
N ALA A 281 -1.80 16.24 8.54
CA ALA A 281 -0.62 17.05 8.30
C ALA A 281 -0.30 17.96 9.51
N ASP A 282 -1.29 18.67 10.04
CA ASP A 282 -1.14 19.56 11.22
C ASP A 282 -0.66 18.76 12.45
N TRP A 283 -1.22 17.56 12.67
CA TRP A 283 -0.80 16.68 13.75
C TRP A 283 0.65 16.21 13.57
N LEU A 284 1.02 15.76 12.37
CA LEU A 284 2.36 15.27 12.09
C LEU A 284 3.43 16.36 12.31
N MET A 285 3.15 17.59 11.86
CA MET A 285 4.04 18.73 12.06
C MET A 285 4.33 19.04 13.54
N LEU A 286 3.42 18.66 14.43
CA LEU A 286 3.62 18.81 15.88
C LEU A 286 4.44 17.65 16.47
N GLN A 287 4.50 16.51 15.79
CA GLN A 287 5.23 15.32 16.26
C GLN A 287 6.68 15.27 15.74
N LEU A 288 6.93 15.85 14.57
CA LEU A 288 8.27 16.02 13.99
C LEU A 288 9.02 17.21 14.61
#